data_23d67c1363a23591c3689e6746673ac7
#
_entry.id   23d67c1363a23591c3689e6746673ac7
#
_cell.length_a   1.000
_cell.length_b   1.000
_cell.length_c   1.000
_cell.angle_alpha   90.00
_cell.angle_beta   90.00
_cell.angle_gamma   90.00
#
_symmetry.space_group_name_H-M   'P 1'
#
loop_
_entity.id
_entity.type
_entity.pdbx_description
1 polymer ?
#
loop_
_entity_poly.entity_id
_entity_poly.type
_entity_poly.pdbx_seq_one_letter_code
_entity_poly.pdbx_strand_id
1 'polypeptide(L)'
;MGVGLHCQPWKVLLSPKGTQDSTTAASEVSGKSQERCLLLALGVVSVTMILTILKQINLKKKGRITLQDPEAEYPLPLIEKEQINHNTRRFRFGLPSPDHVLGLPVGNYVHFLAQINDQWVIRAYTPVSSDDDQGFVDFIIKIYFKNVHPRYPEGGKMTQYLENMEIGDTILFRGPTGRLFYHEPGSLIVKVDEMSEPENRLFHHLGMIAGGTGITPMLQLIRHITKNTSDGTRMSLLFANQTEEDILLRKELEEIATTHLDQFNVWYTLDRPPVGWKYSSGFVTADMIKKHLPPPGEATLILVCGPPPMIQEAVHPSLEQLGYTKDMIFTY
;
A
#
# COMPACT_ATOMS: atom_id res chain seq x y z
N MET A 1 1.70 -49.69 -37.34
CA MET A 1 2.77 -50.70 -37.40
C MET A 1 3.12 -51.09 -35.97
N GLY A 2 2.69 -52.26 -35.56
CA GLY A 2 2.92 -52.80 -34.24
C GLY A 2 4.24 -53.55 -34.16
N VAL A 3 4.82 -53.62 -32.97
CA VAL A 3 5.72 -54.71 -32.60
C VAL A 3 5.41 -55.08 -31.16
N GLY A 4 4.77 -56.21 -31.00
CA GLY A 4 4.61 -56.90 -29.75
C GLY A 4 5.87 -57.73 -29.44
N LEU A 5 6.21 -57.77 -28.15
CA LEU A 5 7.18 -58.73 -27.66
C LEU A 5 6.52 -59.62 -26.61
N HIS A 6 6.29 -60.87 -27.01
CA HIS A 6 5.99 -62.00 -26.16
C HIS A 6 7.25 -62.40 -25.36
N CYS A 7 7.10 -62.69 -24.09
CA CYS A 7 8.01 -63.56 -23.33
C CYS A 7 7.26 -64.69 -22.66
N GLN A 8 7.62 -65.89 -23.01
CA GLN A 8 7.15 -67.14 -22.52
C GLN A 8 7.80 -67.54 -21.17
N PRO A 9 7.18 -68.46 -20.40
CA PRO A 9 7.58 -68.81 -19.03
C PRO A 9 8.59 -69.93 -18.96
N TRP A 10 9.53 -69.81 -18.04
CA TRP A 10 10.45 -70.90 -17.66
C TRP A 10 9.84 -71.76 -16.58
N LYS A 11 9.70 -73.08 -16.90
CA LYS A 11 9.46 -74.18 -15.94
C LYS A 11 10.75 -74.50 -15.22
N VAL A 12 10.75 -74.57 -13.90
CA VAL A 12 11.80 -75.19 -13.09
C VAL A 12 11.23 -76.23 -12.22
N LEU A 13 11.88 -77.39 -12.30
CA LEU A 13 11.62 -78.62 -11.64
C LEU A 13 11.68 -78.55 -10.10
N LEU A 14 10.77 -79.36 -9.47
CA LEU A 14 10.73 -79.64 -8.07
C LEU A 14 11.82 -80.63 -7.64
N SER A 15 12.43 -80.40 -6.50
CA SER A 15 12.90 -81.42 -5.60
C SER A 15 12.84 -80.93 -4.14
N PRO A 16 12.38 -81.77 -3.21
CA PRO A 16 12.06 -81.33 -1.87
C PRO A 16 13.18 -81.67 -0.89
N LYS A 17 13.44 -80.85 0.12
CA LYS A 17 13.85 -81.16 1.49
C LYS A 17 14.09 -79.95 2.38
N GLY A 18 13.55 -79.99 3.56
CA GLY A 18 14.03 -79.24 4.71
C GLY A 18 12.99 -78.25 5.30
N THR A 19 12.18 -78.79 6.17
CA THR A 19 11.34 -78.16 7.18
C THR A 19 12.21 -77.35 8.14
N GLN A 20 11.77 -76.11 8.43
CA GLN A 20 11.63 -75.49 9.74
C GLN A 20 12.02 -74.01 9.72
N ASP A 21 11.14 -73.20 10.31
CA ASP A 21 11.35 -71.81 10.79
C ASP A 21 11.53 -70.67 9.82
N SER A 22 10.45 -70.33 9.07
CA SER A 22 10.36 -69.01 8.36
C SER A 22 9.07 -68.24 8.61
N THR A 23 8.19 -68.71 9.52
CA THR A 23 6.88 -68.04 9.74
C THR A 23 6.92 -66.89 10.73
N THR A 24 7.88 -66.84 11.66
CA THR A 24 7.99 -65.77 12.66
C THR A 24 8.65 -64.51 12.15
N ALA A 25 9.63 -64.60 11.23
CA ALA A 25 10.34 -63.44 10.71
C ALA A 25 9.51 -62.60 9.69
N ALA A 26 8.66 -63.29 8.92
CA ALA A 26 7.81 -62.60 7.92
C ALA A 26 6.65 -61.81 8.55
N SER A 27 6.11 -62.25 9.70
CA SER A 27 5.06 -61.56 10.45
C SER A 27 5.59 -60.32 11.18
N GLU A 28 6.83 -60.33 11.68
CA GLU A 28 7.45 -59.19 12.37
C GLU A 28 7.86 -58.09 11.38
N VAL A 29 8.32 -58.43 10.19
CA VAL A 29 8.68 -57.44 9.13
C VAL A 29 7.41 -56.78 8.58
N SER A 30 6.30 -57.51 8.42
CA SER A 30 5.01 -56.97 7.97
C SER A 30 4.40 -56.05 9.04
N GLY A 31 4.50 -56.39 10.32
CA GLY A 31 4.00 -55.53 11.42
C GLY A 31 4.75 -54.20 11.53
N LYS A 32 6.09 -54.22 11.46
CA LYS A 32 6.92 -53.01 11.51
C LYS A 32 6.73 -52.09 10.27
N SER A 33 6.45 -52.65 9.10
CA SER A 33 6.11 -51.89 7.89
C SER A 33 4.73 -51.24 8.03
N GLN A 34 3.73 -51.91 8.57
CA GLN A 34 2.40 -51.38 8.81
C GLN A 34 2.41 -50.29 9.89
N GLU A 35 3.15 -50.43 10.98
CA GLU A 35 3.33 -49.39 12.00
C GLU A 35 4.03 -48.15 11.43
N ARG A 36 5.05 -48.30 10.60
CA ARG A 36 5.71 -47.15 9.91
C ARG A 36 4.79 -46.43 8.95
N CYS A 37 3.97 -47.11 8.19
CA CYS A 37 2.96 -46.51 7.31
C CYS A 37 1.88 -45.79 8.13
N LEU A 38 1.46 -46.37 9.28
CA LEU A 38 0.48 -45.73 10.16
C LEU A 38 1.04 -44.45 10.82
N LEU A 39 2.29 -44.48 11.28
CA LEU A 39 2.98 -43.30 11.86
C LEU A 39 3.21 -42.19 10.80
N LEU A 40 3.54 -42.55 9.57
CA LEU A 40 3.65 -41.61 8.47
C LEU A 40 2.30 -40.99 8.11
N ALA A 41 1.22 -41.80 8.06
CA ALA A 41 -0.13 -41.30 7.80
C ALA A 41 -0.62 -40.34 8.90
N LEU A 42 -0.38 -40.70 10.18
CA LEU A 42 -0.70 -39.83 11.32
C LEU A 42 0.11 -38.53 11.32
N GLY A 43 1.39 -38.60 10.92
CA GLY A 43 2.25 -37.43 10.75
C GLY A 43 1.73 -36.46 9.64
N VAL A 44 1.32 -37.00 8.50
CA VAL A 44 0.73 -36.22 7.40
C VAL A 44 -0.59 -35.59 7.82
N VAL A 45 -1.48 -36.33 8.49
CA VAL A 45 -2.76 -35.81 9.00
C VAL A 45 -2.54 -34.70 10.03
N SER A 46 -1.59 -34.84 10.95
CA SER A 46 -1.30 -33.80 11.94
C SER A 46 -0.69 -32.54 11.31
N VAL A 47 0.20 -32.67 10.32
CA VAL A 47 0.75 -31.51 9.58
C VAL A 47 -0.32 -30.80 8.78
N THR A 48 -1.20 -31.53 8.09
CA THR A 48 -2.31 -30.90 7.34
C THR A 48 -3.30 -30.21 8.26
N MET A 49 -3.58 -30.78 9.42
CA MET A 49 -4.45 -30.19 10.43
C MET A 49 -3.84 -28.90 11.01
N ILE A 50 -2.54 -28.91 11.33
CA ILE A 50 -1.81 -27.73 11.80
C ILE A 50 -1.79 -26.64 10.73
N LEU A 51 -1.51 -26.98 9.46
CA LEU A 51 -1.55 -26.03 8.34
C LEU A 51 -2.95 -25.45 8.13
N THR A 52 -4.00 -26.25 8.30
CA THR A 52 -5.39 -25.81 8.19
C THR A 52 -5.75 -24.87 9.34
N ILE A 53 -5.34 -25.19 10.55
CA ILE A 53 -5.52 -24.34 11.75
C ILE A 53 -4.76 -23.02 11.59
N LEU A 54 -3.50 -23.06 11.14
CA LEU A 54 -2.70 -21.86 10.87
C LEU A 54 -3.32 -21.00 9.77
N LYS A 55 -3.85 -21.62 8.72
CA LYS A 55 -4.59 -20.93 7.66
C LYS A 55 -5.89 -20.30 8.18
N GLN A 56 -6.63 -21.00 9.05
CA GLN A 56 -7.83 -20.43 9.69
C GLN A 56 -7.50 -19.30 10.68
N ILE A 57 -6.39 -19.40 11.42
CA ILE A 57 -5.91 -18.35 12.32
C ILE A 57 -5.48 -17.13 11.50
N ASN A 58 -4.79 -17.31 10.37
CA ASN A 58 -4.43 -16.22 9.47
C ASN A 58 -5.66 -15.59 8.77
N LEU A 59 -6.66 -16.39 8.44
CA LEU A 59 -7.94 -15.87 7.90
C LEU A 59 -8.75 -15.11 8.96
N LYS A 60 -8.69 -15.52 10.24
CA LYS A 60 -9.28 -14.76 11.35
C LYS A 60 -8.52 -13.49 11.70
N LYS A 61 -7.20 -13.41 11.39
CA LYS A 61 -6.39 -12.19 11.53
C LYS A 61 -6.65 -11.16 10.43
N LYS A 62 -7.16 -11.58 9.28
CA LYS A 62 -7.55 -10.67 8.22
C LYS A 62 -8.94 -10.12 8.59
N GLY A 63 -9.02 -8.87 9.02
CA GLY A 63 -10.27 -8.22 9.41
C GLY A 63 -11.32 -8.30 8.29
N ARG A 64 -12.57 -8.08 8.64
CA ARG A 64 -13.66 -7.98 7.65
C ARG A 64 -13.47 -6.73 6.82
N ILE A 65 -13.55 -6.84 5.51
CA ILE A 65 -13.39 -5.70 4.60
C ILE A 65 -14.66 -4.83 4.63
N THR A 66 -14.47 -3.52 4.80
CA THR A 66 -15.55 -2.53 4.76
C THR A 66 -15.93 -2.18 3.31
N LEU A 67 -14.95 -1.82 2.48
CA LEU A 67 -15.15 -1.43 1.08
C LEU A 67 -15.24 -2.69 0.18
N GLN A 68 -16.40 -3.34 0.17
CA GLN A 68 -16.60 -4.58 -0.59
C GLN A 68 -16.97 -4.33 -2.06
N ASP A 69 -17.66 -3.24 -2.34
CA ASP A 69 -18.09 -2.82 -3.66
C ASP A 69 -17.62 -1.36 -3.89
N PRO A 70 -16.80 -1.10 -4.92
CA PRO A 70 -16.25 0.23 -5.17
C PRO A 70 -17.30 1.28 -5.56
N GLU A 71 -18.47 0.86 -6.02
CA GLU A 71 -19.57 1.76 -6.40
C GLU A 71 -20.56 2.01 -5.25
N ALA A 72 -20.50 1.20 -4.19
CA ALA A 72 -21.37 1.39 -3.03
C ALA A 72 -20.93 2.56 -2.16
N GLU A 73 -21.88 3.15 -1.45
CA GLU A 73 -21.66 4.23 -0.49
C GLU A 73 -21.71 3.70 0.93
N TYR A 74 -20.68 4.00 1.70
CA TYR A 74 -20.50 3.53 3.08
C TYR A 74 -20.56 4.72 4.03
N PRO A 75 -21.65 4.91 4.80
CA PRO A 75 -21.72 5.95 5.83
C PRO A 75 -20.83 5.55 7.01
N LEU A 76 -19.76 6.32 7.25
CA LEU A 76 -18.86 6.10 8.38
C LEU A 76 -18.92 7.28 9.35
N PRO A 77 -19.03 7.03 10.67
CA PRO A 77 -19.11 8.07 11.67
C PRO A 77 -17.75 8.65 12.01
N LEU A 78 -17.68 9.97 12.18
CA LEU A 78 -16.54 10.64 12.78
C LEU A 78 -16.48 10.28 14.27
N ILE A 79 -15.40 9.63 14.71
CA ILE A 79 -15.22 9.20 16.11
C ILE A 79 -14.14 9.97 16.86
N GLU A 80 -13.25 10.66 16.14
CA GLU A 80 -12.21 11.52 16.73
C GLU A 80 -11.80 12.60 15.74
N LYS A 81 -11.57 13.82 16.24
CA LYS A 81 -11.05 14.96 15.48
C LYS A 81 -9.95 15.65 16.29
N GLU A 82 -8.74 15.70 15.73
CA GLU A 82 -7.57 16.29 16.39
C GLU A 82 -7.00 17.42 15.53
N GLN A 83 -6.67 18.53 16.17
CA GLN A 83 -5.97 19.61 15.51
C GLN A 83 -4.47 19.33 15.46
N ILE A 84 -3.92 19.14 14.25
CA ILE A 84 -2.49 18.90 14.02
C ILE A 84 -1.72 20.22 14.02
N ASN A 85 -2.22 21.22 13.27
CA ASN A 85 -1.69 22.59 13.26
C ASN A 85 -2.80 23.60 12.97
N HIS A 86 -2.45 24.87 12.66
CA HIS A 86 -3.40 25.96 12.45
C HIS A 86 -4.47 25.66 11.37
N ASN A 87 -4.16 24.87 10.37
CA ASN A 87 -5.07 24.59 9.25
C ASN A 87 -5.18 23.10 8.88
N THR A 88 -4.69 22.19 9.72
CA THR A 88 -4.71 20.75 9.41
C THR A 88 -5.32 19.98 10.58
N ARG A 89 -6.16 19.01 10.26
CA ARG A 89 -6.82 18.12 11.23
C ARG A 89 -6.55 16.65 10.89
N ARG A 90 -6.49 15.82 11.93
CA ARG A 90 -6.68 14.38 11.80
C ARG A 90 -8.12 14.06 12.06
N PHE A 91 -8.77 13.40 11.11
CA PHE A 91 -10.12 12.88 11.23
C PHE A 91 -10.03 11.35 11.33
N ARG A 92 -10.61 10.80 12.39
CA ARG A 92 -10.76 9.35 12.56
C ARG A 92 -12.19 8.96 12.37
N PHE A 93 -12.45 8.06 11.43
CA PHE A 93 -13.77 7.49 11.18
C PHE A 93 -13.83 6.06 11.69
N GLY A 94 -14.94 5.69 12.34
CA GLY A 94 -15.20 4.34 12.81
C GLY A 94 -15.61 3.44 11.66
N LEU A 95 -15.05 2.23 11.61
CA LEU A 95 -15.49 1.16 10.71
C LEU A 95 -16.69 0.43 11.33
N PRO A 96 -17.44 -0.40 10.54
CA PRO A 96 -18.69 -1.02 10.99
C PRO A 96 -18.59 -1.86 12.26
N SER A 97 -17.42 -2.41 12.58
CA SER A 97 -17.15 -3.08 13.85
C SER A 97 -15.64 -3.06 14.17
N PRO A 98 -15.24 -3.39 15.41
CA PRO A 98 -13.82 -3.39 15.82
C PRO A 98 -12.93 -4.36 15.05
N ASP A 99 -13.49 -5.35 14.37
CA ASP A 99 -12.77 -6.34 13.56
C ASP A 99 -12.78 -6.02 12.05
N HIS A 100 -13.33 -4.88 11.64
CA HIS A 100 -13.28 -4.42 10.25
C HIS A 100 -11.97 -3.70 9.96
N VAL A 101 -11.47 -3.91 8.73
CA VAL A 101 -10.46 -3.08 8.06
C VAL A 101 -11.11 -2.29 6.95
N LEU A 102 -10.48 -1.23 6.47
CA LEU A 102 -11.03 -0.44 5.36
C LEU A 102 -11.10 -1.27 4.08
N GLY A 103 -10.08 -2.04 3.75
CA GLY A 103 -9.98 -2.83 2.51
C GLY A 103 -9.47 -2.02 1.33
N LEU A 104 -8.53 -1.10 1.57
CA LEU A 104 -7.96 -0.22 0.56
C LEU A 104 -6.63 -0.77 0.04
N PRO A 105 -6.55 -1.17 -1.25
CA PRO A 105 -5.28 -1.56 -1.86
C PRO A 105 -4.26 -0.41 -1.83
N VAL A 106 -2.97 -0.77 -1.66
CA VAL A 106 -1.88 0.22 -1.64
C VAL A 106 -1.76 0.92 -2.99
N GLY A 107 -1.69 2.24 -2.98
CA GLY A 107 -1.74 3.12 -4.15
C GLY A 107 -3.12 3.70 -4.43
N ASN A 108 -4.17 3.19 -3.79
CA ASN A 108 -5.55 3.64 -3.95
C ASN A 108 -5.96 4.65 -2.87
N TYR A 109 -7.11 5.27 -3.10
CA TYR A 109 -7.75 6.26 -2.25
C TYR A 109 -9.26 6.00 -2.16
N VAL A 110 -9.95 6.77 -1.33
CA VAL A 110 -11.41 6.79 -1.25
C VAL A 110 -11.94 8.16 -1.64
N HIS A 111 -13.18 8.21 -2.08
CA HIS A 111 -13.94 9.45 -2.21
C HIS A 111 -14.78 9.70 -0.97
N PHE A 112 -14.75 10.94 -0.47
CA PHE A 112 -15.77 11.45 0.43
C PHE A 112 -16.85 12.15 -0.37
N LEU A 113 -18.10 11.85 -0.05
CA LEU A 113 -19.27 12.42 -0.70
C LEU A 113 -20.11 13.13 0.37
N ALA A 114 -20.45 14.38 0.14
CA ALA A 114 -21.32 15.15 0.99
C ALA A 114 -22.23 16.07 0.16
N GLN A 115 -23.47 16.25 0.60
CA GLN A 115 -24.37 17.24 0.04
C GLN A 115 -24.15 18.59 0.74
N ILE A 116 -23.61 19.57 0.01
CA ILE A 116 -23.27 20.89 0.53
C ILE A 116 -24.00 21.95 -0.30
N ASN A 117 -24.89 22.72 0.31
CA ASN A 117 -25.74 23.71 -0.36
C ASN A 117 -26.48 23.09 -1.58
N ASP A 118 -27.16 21.98 -1.35
CA ASP A 118 -27.94 21.21 -2.36
C ASP A 118 -27.12 20.69 -3.56
N GLN A 119 -25.79 20.65 -3.43
CA GLN A 119 -24.89 20.12 -4.45
C GLN A 119 -24.05 18.98 -3.89
N TRP A 120 -23.93 17.90 -4.65
CA TRP A 120 -22.97 16.85 -4.34
C TRP A 120 -21.54 17.36 -4.53
N VAL A 121 -20.76 17.23 -3.48
CA VAL A 121 -19.32 17.51 -3.47
C VAL A 121 -18.58 16.22 -3.23
N ILE A 122 -17.73 15.82 -4.18
CA ILE A 122 -16.97 14.59 -4.12
C ILE A 122 -15.48 14.95 -4.12
N ARG A 123 -14.70 14.41 -3.19
CA ARG A 123 -13.24 14.64 -3.10
C ARG A 123 -12.51 13.38 -2.71
N ALA A 124 -11.35 13.19 -3.34
CA ALA A 124 -10.44 12.08 -3.10
C ALA A 124 -9.58 12.32 -1.86
N TYR A 125 -9.43 11.29 -1.02
CA TYR A 125 -8.56 11.30 0.16
C TYR A 125 -7.86 9.95 0.31
N THR A 126 -6.54 9.99 0.58
CA THR A 126 -5.76 8.80 0.91
C THR A 126 -5.59 8.72 2.43
N PRO A 127 -5.97 7.61 3.07
CA PRO A 127 -5.78 7.43 4.51
C PRO A 127 -4.30 7.46 4.91
N VAL A 128 -4.05 7.84 6.16
CA VAL A 128 -2.73 7.75 6.79
C VAL A 128 -2.63 6.56 7.75
N SER A 129 -3.74 5.93 8.15
CA SER A 129 -3.73 4.66 8.86
C SER A 129 -3.38 3.51 7.91
N SER A 130 -2.86 2.41 8.46
CA SER A 130 -2.63 1.17 7.71
C SER A 130 -3.96 0.47 7.41
N ASP A 131 -4.02 -0.30 6.31
CA ASP A 131 -5.15 -1.22 6.08
C ASP A 131 -5.13 -2.44 7.02
N ASP A 132 -4.07 -2.59 7.83
CA ASP A 132 -4.02 -3.56 8.94
C ASP A 132 -4.70 -3.04 10.22
N ASP A 133 -4.94 -1.72 10.34
CA ASP A 133 -5.60 -1.12 11.49
C ASP A 133 -7.09 -1.46 11.48
N GLN A 134 -7.57 -2.00 12.60
CA GLN A 134 -8.94 -2.50 12.73
C GLN A 134 -9.82 -1.50 13.49
N GLY A 135 -11.07 -1.41 13.08
CA GLY A 135 -12.12 -0.63 13.75
C GLY A 135 -12.12 0.85 13.38
N PHE A 136 -11.11 1.37 12.73
CA PHE A 136 -11.04 2.79 12.34
C PHE A 136 -10.22 3.03 11.09
N VAL A 137 -10.34 4.26 10.54
CA VAL A 137 -9.50 4.79 9.48
C VAL A 137 -9.19 6.26 9.75
N ASP A 138 -7.92 6.67 9.56
CA ASP A 138 -7.42 8.02 9.81
C ASP A 138 -7.09 8.76 8.51
N PHE A 139 -7.47 10.05 8.48
CA PHE A 139 -7.12 10.98 7.40
C PHE A 139 -6.49 12.25 7.98
N ILE A 140 -5.43 12.75 7.35
CA ILE A 140 -4.88 14.07 7.61
C ILE A 140 -5.31 14.99 6.49
N ILE A 141 -6.10 16.01 6.82
CA ILE A 141 -6.74 16.88 5.84
C ILE A 141 -6.46 18.34 6.19
N LYS A 142 -5.97 19.10 5.20
CA LYS A 142 -5.82 20.55 5.30
C LYS A 142 -7.16 21.23 5.08
N ILE A 143 -7.52 22.12 5.99
CA ILE A 143 -8.72 22.94 5.91
C ILE A 143 -8.40 24.22 5.14
N TYR A 144 -9.11 24.44 4.07
CA TYR A 144 -9.01 25.65 3.27
C TYR A 144 -10.12 26.61 3.72
N PHE A 145 -9.78 27.49 4.68
CA PHE A 145 -10.72 28.46 5.25
C PHE A 145 -11.08 29.58 4.25
N LYS A 146 -12.28 30.17 4.42
CA LYS A 146 -12.70 31.35 3.67
C LYS A 146 -11.78 32.54 3.93
N ASN A 147 -11.64 33.40 2.92
CA ASN A 147 -10.91 34.67 2.99
C ASN A 147 -9.40 34.54 3.32
N VAL A 148 -8.82 33.35 3.15
CA VAL A 148 -7.39 33.13 3.37
C VAL A 148 -6.60 33.29 2.07
N HIS A 149 -7.11 32.75 0.96
CA HIS A 149 -6.41 32.78 -0.34
C HIS A 149 -7.11 33.74 -1.31
N PRO A 150 -6.42 34.76 -1.85
CA PRO A 150 -7.04 35.78 -2.72
C PRO A 150 -7.77 35.23 -3.95
N ARG A 151 -7.20 34.17 -4.59
CA ARG A 151 -7.82 33.53 -5.76
C ARG A 151 -9.00 32.60 -5.42
N TYR A 152 -9.12 32.20 -4.15
CA TYR A 152 -10.13 31.25 -3.69
C TYR A 152 -10.81 31.75 -2.39
N PRO A 153 -11.53 32.88 -2.45
CA PRO A 153 -12.09 33.53 -1.26
C PRO A 153 -13.09 32.62 -0.51
N GLU A 154 -13.80 31.73 -1.22
CA GLU A 154 -14.76 30.82 -0.61
C GLU A 154 -14.12 29.65 0.14
N GLY A 155 -12.81 29.40 -0.03
CA GLY A 155 -12.11 28.27 0.56
C GLY A 155 -12.52 26.92 -0.02
N GLY A 156 -12.26 25.86 0.73
CA GLY A 156 -12.57 24.48 0.31
C GLY A 156 -13.92 24.01 0.79
N LYS A 157 -14.88 23.74 -0.09
CA LYS A 157 -16.24 23.31 0.29
C LYS A 157 -16.22 22.06 1.18
N MET A 158 -15.59 20.96 0.74
CA MET A 158 -15.52 19.70 1.50
C MET A 158 -14.72 19.87 2.79
N THR A 159 -13.59 20.55 2.76
CA THR A 159 -12.74 20.67 3.95
C THR A 159 -13.36 21.52 5.06
N GLN A 160 -14.12 22.56 4.72
CA GLN A 160 -14.91 23.34 5.68
C GLN A 160 -16.12 22.53 6.20
N TYR A 161 -16.75 21.70 5.39
CA TYR A 161 -17.77 20.75 5.83
C TYR A 161 -17.21 19.81 6.89
N LEU A 162 -16.06 19.18 6.63
CA LEU A 162 -15.37 18.30 7.57
C LEU A 162 -14.98 19.02 8.86
N GLU A 163 -14.52 20.28 8.78
CA GLU A 163 -14.18 21.09 9.96
C GLU A 163 -15.40 21.29 10.87
N ASN A 164 -16.59 21.43 10.30
CA ASN A 164 -17.83 21.65 11.05
C ASN A 164 -18.51 20.34 11.51
N MET A 165 -18.01 19.16 11.10
CA MET A 165 -18.56 17.89 11.60
C MET A 165 -18.30 17.73 13.10
N GLU A 166 -19.31 17.23 13.81
CA GLU A 166 -19.23 16.83 15.20
C GLU A 166 -18.96 15.32 15.33
N ILE A 167 -18.49 14.90 16.50
CA ILE A 167 -18.30 13.47 16.79
C ILE A 167 -19.67 12.78 16.75
N GLY A 168 -19.77 11.70 15.96
CA GLY A 168 -21.00 10.97 15.68
C GLY A 168 -21.64 11.29 14.32
N ASP A 169 -21.30 12.44 13.71
CA ASP A 169 -21.74 12.74 12.34
C ASP A 169 -21.14 11.74 11.34
N THR A 170 -21.90 11.45 10.30
CA THR A 170 -21.46 10.51 9.24
C THR A 170 -21.18 11.25 7.94
N ILE A 171 -20.21 10.73 7.19
CA ILE A 171 -19.96 11.10 5.79
C ILE A 171 -19.93 9.85 4.93
N LEU A 172 -20.31 9.97 3.67
CA LEU A 172 -20.30 8.85 2.74
C LEU A 172 -18.90 8.62 2.17
N PHE A 173 -18.45 7.39 2.23
CA PHE A 173 -17.22 6.88 1.59
C PHE A 173 -17.61 6.08 0.36
N ARG A 174 -16.84 6.20 -0.72
CA ARG A 174 -16.93 5.35 -1.91
C ARG A 174 -15.53 4.96 -2.36
N GLY A 175 -15.35 3.71 -2.75
CA GLY A 175 -14.07 3.15 -3.16
C GLY A 175 -13.95 1.66 -2.81
N PRO A 176 -12.76 1.06 -3.01
CA PRO A 176 -11.48 1.69 -3.38
C PRO A 176 -11.47 2.26 -4.80
N THR A 177 -10.77 3.38 -4.99
CA THR A 177 -10.61 4.04 -6.29
C THR A 177 -9.13 4.36 -6.49
N GLY A 178 -8.65 4.35 -7.74
CA GLY A 178 -7.29 4.73 -8.04
C GLY A 178 -6.83 4.22 -9.39
N ARG A 179 -5.77 4.85 -9.90
CA ARG A 179 -5.11 4.50 -11.15
C ARG A 179 -3.71 3.92 -10.93
N LEU A 180 -3.27 3.78 -9.67
CA LEU A 180 -1.99 3.22 -9.27
C LEU A 180 -2.23 2.13 -8.23
N PHE A 181 -1.65 0.95 -8.44
CA PHE A 181 -1.76 -0.21 -7.57
C PHE A 181 -0.38 -0.79 -7.33
N TYR A 182 0.03 -0.92 -6.07
CA TYR A 182 1.24 -1.67 -5.75
C TYR A 182 0.98 -3.17 -5.98
N HIS A 183 1.77 -3.78 -6.88
CA HIS A 183 1.59 -5.18 -7.28
C HIS A 183 2.53 -6.10 -6.50
N GLU A 184 3.84 -5.85 -6.64
CA GLU A 184 4.90 -6.61 -5.99
C GLU A 184 6.18 -5.76 -5.87
N PRO A 185 7.22 -6.19 -5.15
CA PRO A 185 8.48 -5.46 -5.04
C PRO A 185 9.02 -4.99 -6.38
N GLY A 186 9.20 -3.67 -6.53
CA GLY A 186 9.67 -3.05 -7.77
C GLY A 186 8.66 -3.01 -8.92
N SER A 187 7.36 -3.21 -8.66
CA SER A 187 6.32 -3.24 -9.68
C SER A 187 5.04 -2.52 -9.25
N LEU A 188 4.58 -1.61 -10.10
CA LEU A 188 3.29 -0.92 -9.97
C LEU A 188 2.44 -1.15 -11.21
N ILE A 189 1.16 -1.41 -11.00
CA ILE A 189 0.17 -1.37 -12.08
C ILE A 189 -0.38 0.05 -12.14
N VAL A 190 -0.28 0.67 -13.30
CA VAL A 190 -0.69 2.06 -13.55
C VAL A 190 -1.70 2.10 -14.68
N LYS A 191 -2.76 2.90 -14.52
CA LYS A 191 -3.66 3.29 -15.59
C LYS A 191 -3.40 4.75 -15.98
N VAL A 192 -3.28 5.03 -17.26
CA VAL A 192 -3.10 6.40 -17.77
C VAL A 192 -4.34 7.25 -17.44
N ASP A 193 -5.52 6.67 -17.65
CA ASP A 193 -6.82 7.20 -17.25
C ASP A 193 -7.74 6.07 -16.76
N GLU A 194 -8.96 6.37 -16.35
CA GLU A 194 -9.90 5.38 -15.81
C GLU A 194 -10.33 4.32 -16.83
N MET A 195 -10.30 4.64 -18.13
CA MET A 195 -10.72 3.77 -19.23
C MET A 195 -9.56 2.98 -19.85
N SER A 196 -8.32 3.34 -19.54
CA SER A 196 -7.13 2.68 -20.08
C SER A 196 -6.92 1.30 -19.49
N GLU A 197 -6.36 0.41 -20.30
CA GLU A 197 -5.87 -0.87 -19.81
C GLU A 197 -4.73 -0.64 -18.81
N PRO A 198 -4.67 -1.46 -17.75
CA PRO A 198 -3.61 -1.36 -16.75
C PRO A 198 -2.27 -1.78 -17.34
N GLU A 199 -1.24 -0.96 -17.13
CA GLU A 199 0.13 -1.22 -17.53
C GLU A 199 0.98 -1.57 -16.32
N ASN A 200 1.79 -2.63 -16.41
CA ASN A 200 2.77 -2.94 -15.39
C ASN A 200 4.05 -2.12 -15.63
N ARG A 201 4.43 -1.31 -14.62
CA ARG A 201 5.66 -0.51 -14.63
C ARG A 201 6.64 -1.06 -13.61
N LEU A 202 7.78 -1.52 -14.12
CA LEU A 202 8.90 -1.99 -13.30
C LEU A 202 9.81 -0.82 -12.94
N PHE A 203 10.28 -0.79 -11.70
CA PHE A 203 11.20 0.24 -11.21
C PHE A 203 12.10 -0.31 -10.09
N HIS A 204 13.25 0.30 -9.94
CA HIS A 204 14.14 0.10 -8.78
C HIS A 204 14.25 1.37 -7.95
N HIS A 205 13.97 2.51 -8.57
CA HIS A 205 14.08 3.83 -7.97
C HIS A 205 12.74 4.55 -8.05
N LEU A 206 12.17 4.87 -6.91
CA LEU A 206 10.92 5.60 -6.77
C LEU A 206 11.22 7.02 -6.27
N GLY A 207 11.12 8.00 -7.15
CA GLY A 207 11.15 9.40 -6.77
C GLY A 207 9.74 9.87 -6.41
N MET A 208 9.61 10.68 -5.37
CA MET A 208 8.34 11.21 -4.88
C MET A 208 8.45 12.71 -4.71
N ILE A 209 7.49 13.47 -5.25
CA ILE A 209 7.37 14.91 -5.05
C ILE A 209 6.01 15.18 -4.42
N ALA A 210 6.04 15.65 -3.17
CA ALA A 210 4.83 15.92 -2.41
C ALA A 210 4.71 17.40 -2.03
N GLY A 211 3.50 17.95 -2.08
CA GLY A 211 3.18 19.29 -1.57
C GLY A 211 2.08 19.24 -0.50
N GLY A 212 2.39 19.67 0.73
CA GLY A 212 1.44 19.67 1.83
C GLY A 212 0.80 18.30 2.07
N THR A 213 -0.55 18.22 2.00
CA THR A 213 -1.28 16.94 2.16
C THR A 213 -1.06 15.94 1.03
N GLY A 214 -0.38 16.32 -0.06
CA GLY A 214 0.07 15.38 -1.10
C GLY A 214 1.08 14.33 -0.60
N ILE A 215 1.53 14.44 0.64
CA ILE A 215 2.33 13.42 1.32
C ILE A 215 1.56 12.12 1.59
N THR A 216 0.22 12.15 1.70
CA THR A 216 -0.55 10.99 2.14
C THR A 216 -0.44 9.77 1.22
N PRO A 217 -0.54 9.87 -0.13
CA PRO A 217 -0.32 8.72 -0.99
C PRO A 217 1.15 8.25 -1.01
N MET A 218 2.11 9.16 -0.80
CA MET A 218 3.53 8.79 -0.70
C MET A 218 3.80 7.98 0.57
N LEU A 219 3.26 8.42 1.72
CA LEU A 219 3.40 7.73 2.99
C LEU A 219 2.85 6.30 2.94
N GLN A 220 1.72 6.10 2.27
CA GLN A 220 1.12 4.78 2.08
C GLN A 220 2.12 3.80 1.42
N LEU A 221 2.78 4.24 0.34
CA LEU A 221 3.81 3.46 -0.36
C LEU A 221 5.09 3.30 0.47
N ILE A 222 5.58 4.38 1.09
CA ILE A 222 6.79 4.35 1.93
C ILE A 222 6.63 3.31 3.04
N ARG A 223 5.52 3.34 3.78
CA ARG A 223 5.23 2.37 4.84
C ARG A 223 5.13 0.94 4.32
N HIS A 224 4.45 0.75 3.19
CA HIS A 224 4.27 -0.58 2.61
C HIS A 224 5.61 -1.20 2.18
N ILE A 225 6.42 -0.43 1.47
CA ILE A 225 7.73 -0.86 0.95
C ILE A 225 8.72 -1.11 2.10
N THR A 226 8.82 -0.20 3.08
CA THR A 226 9.76 -0.36 4.22
C THR A 226 9.35 -1.48 5.18
N LYS A 227 8.05 -1.81 5.28
CA LYS A 227 7.56 -2.94 6.08
C LYS A 227 7.97 -4.30 5.49
N ASN A 228 8.15 -4.37 4.18
CA ASN A 228 8.55 -5.60 3.48
C ASN A 228 10.08 -5.67 3.34
N THR A 229 10.75 -6.40 4.21
CA THR A 229 12.22 -6.54 4.20
C THR A 229 12.79 -7.18 2.92
N SER A 230 11.97 -7.82 2.09
CA SER A 230 12.38 -8.37 0.80
C SER A 230 12.26 -7.37 -0.36
N ASP A 231 11.65 -6.21 -0.11
CA ASP A 231 11.49 -5.15 -1.12
C ASP A 231 12.75 -4.26 -1.15
N GLY A 232 13.53 -4.38 -2.21
CA GLY A 232 14.75 -3.61 -2.44
C GLY A 232 14.53 -2.25 -3.12
N THR A 233 13.28 -1.79 -3.28
CA THR A 233 12.97 -0.50 -3.90
C THR A 233 13.60 0.65 -3.13
N ARG A 234 14.37 1.49 -3.82
CA ARG A 234 14.93 2.72 -3.25
C ARG A 234 13.99 3.89 -3.46
N MET A 235 13.71 4.62 -2.40
CA MET A 235 12.75 5.73 -2.39
C MET A 235 13.43 7.04 -2.04
N SER A 236 13.10 8.10 -2.77
CA SER A 236 13.56 9.47 -2.50
C SER A 236 12.37 10.41 -2.51
N LEU A 237 12.18 11.17 -1.44
CA LEU A 237 11.08 12.11 -1.27
C LEU A 237 11.59 13.55 -1.27
N LEU A 238 11.07 14.38 -2.17
CA LEU A 238 11.17 15.84 -2.12
C LEU A 238 9.83 16.39 -1.62
N PHE A 239 9.83 16.98 -0.41
CA PHE A 239 8.60 17.41 0.27
C PHE A 239 8.54 18.92 0.43
N ALA A 240 7.62 19.55 -0.27
CA ALA A 240 7.43 21.00 -0.31
C ALA A 240 6.31 21.44 0.65
N ASN A 241 6.59 22.47 1.46
CA ASN A 241 5.64 23.07 2.40
C ASN A 241 5.85 24.58 2.49
N GLN A 242 4.91 25.31 3.10
CA GLN A 242 5.05 26.76 3.25
C GLN A 242 5.99 27.15 4.38
N THR A 243 5.83 26.55 5.55
CA THR A 243 6.64 26.77 6.75
C THR A 243 7.03 25.45 7.37
N GLU A 244 7.93 25.47 8.34
CA GLU A 244 8.37 24.29 9.06
C GLU A 244 7.23 23.61 9.83
N GLU A 245 6.29 24.40 10.35
CA GLU A 245 5.10 23.92 11.08
C GLU A 245 4.08 23.22 10.17
N ASP A 246 4.13 23.47 8.85
CA ASP A 246 3.29 22.82 7.84
C ASP A 246 3.79 21.42 7.45
N ILE A 247 5.01 21.01 7.86
CA ILE A 247 5.56 19.71 7.51
C ILE A 247 4.82 18.60 8.27
N LEU A 248 3.90 17.96 7.58
CA LEU A 248 3.10 16.86 8.12
C LEU A 248 3.95 15.61 8.31
N LEU A 249 3.71 14.87 9.40
CA LEU A 249 4.32 13.55 9.66
C LEU A 249 5.86 13.56 9.65
N ARG A 250 6.49 14.73 9.89
CA ARG A 250 7.94 14.93 9.82
C ARG A 250 8.71 13.94 10.69
N LYS A 251 8.29 13.78 11.95
CA LYS A 251 8.96 12.87 12.89
C LYS A 251 8.98 11.43 12.36
N GLU A 252 7.88 10.97 11.80
CA GLU A 252 7.78 9.63 11.22
C GLU A 252 8.66 9.48 9.98
N LEU A 253 8.63 10.45 9.05
CA LEU A 253 9.46 10.42 7.85
C LEU A 253 10.96 10.42 8.18
N GLU A 254 11.39 11.22 9.16
CA GLU A 254 12.78 11.26 9.62
C GLU A 254 13.16 9.95 10.35
N GLU A 255 12.25 9.34 11.10
CA GLU A 255 12.47 8.03 11.73
C GLU A 255 12.64 6.93 10.68
N ILE A 256 11.77 6.88 9.67
CA ILE A 256 11.92 5.93 8.55
C ILE A 256 13.24 6.16 7.81
N ALA A 257 13.61 7.41 7.54
CA ALA A 257 14.86 7.74 6.85
C ALA A 257 16.10 7.34 7.66
N THR A 258 16.05 7.37 9.00
CA THR A 258 17.16 6.94 9.86
C THR A 258 17.23 5.44 10.05
N THR A 259 16.09 4.74 10.02
CA THR A 259 16.02 3.28 10.18
C THR A 259 16.23 2.50 8.89
N HIS A 260 16.00 3.15 7.73
CA HIS A 260 16.08 2.56 6.38
C HIS A 260 17.03 3.37 5.47
N LEU A 261 18.23 3.67 5.95
CA LEU A 261 19.23 4.56 5.32
C LEU A 261 19.56 4.24 3.86
N ASP A 262 19.60 2.95 3.51
CA ASP A 262 19.91 2.50 2.15
C ASP A 262 18.68 2.45 1.22
N GLN A 263 17.47 2.62 1.79
CA GLN A 263 16.21 2.43 1.09
C GLN A 263 15.39 3.72 0.95
N PHE A 264 15.41 4.60 1.96
CA PHE A 264 14.59 5.81 1.97
C PHE A 264 15.38 7.05 2.39
N ASN A 265 15.21 8.12 1.63
CA ASN A 265 15.70 9.45 2.00
C ASN A 265 14.62 10.52 1.76
N VAL A 266 14.67 11.58 2.56
CA VAL A 266 13.75 12.71 2.47
C VAL A 266 14.51 14.03 2.43
N TRP A 267 14.09 14.92 1.53
CA TRP A 267 14.55 16.29 1.43
C TRP A 267 13.37 17.25 1.47
N TYR A 268 13.53 18.35 2.20
CA TYR A 268 12.47 19.34 2.37
C TYR A 268 12.78 20.62 1.60
N THR A 269 11.73 21.34 1.16
CA THR A 269 11.82 22.73 0.73
C THR A 269 10.69 23.54 1.34
N LEU A 270 10.98 24.78 1.76
CA LEU A 270 10.01 25.67 2.41
C LEU A 270 9.94 27.02 1.66
N ASP A 271 8.71 27.50 1.44
CA ASP A 271 8.47 28.85 0.87
C ASP A 271 9.02 29.94 1.82
N ARG A 272 8.83 29.74 3.11
CA ARG A 272 9.25 30.68 4.18
C ARG A 272 10.02 29.92 5.26
N PRO A 273 11.31 29.63 5.02
CA PRO A 273 12.12 28.89 5.97
C PRO A 273 12.47 29.73 7.21
N PRO A 274 12.59 29.14 8.39
CA PRO A 274 13.12 29.81 9.57
C PRO A 274 14.62 30.03 9.47
N VAL A 275 15.16 30.90 10.34
CA VAL A 275 16.61 31.07 10.47
C VAL A 275 17.28 29.76 10.87
N GLY A 276 18.35 29.40 10.16
CA GLY A 276 19.07 28.14 10.40
C GLY A 276 18.48 26.90 9.71
N TRP A 277 17.51 27.07 8.81
CA TRP A 277 16.98 26.00 7.98
C TRP A 277 18.08 25.29 7.18
N LYS A 278 18.13 23.96 7.26
CA LYS A 278 19.24 23.16 6.68
C LYS A 278 18.96 22.60 5.29
N TYR A 279 17.71 22.68 4.84
CA TYR A 279 17.25 22.13 3.56
C TYR A 279 17.04 23.25 2.53
N SER A 280 16.35 22.97 1.44
CA SER A 280 16.07 23.95 0.37
C SER A 280 15.03 24.98 0.77
N SER A 281 15.05 26.13 0.09
CA SER A 281 14.06 27.20 0.21
C SER A 281 13.46 27.57 -1.13
N GLY A 282 12.20 28.01 -1.10
CA GLY A 282 11.41 28.37 -2.27
C GLY A 282 10.67 27.18 -2.90
N PHE A 283 10.11 27.42 -4.07
CA PHE A 283 9.37 26.42 -4.83
C PHE A 283 10.28 25.31 -5.37
N VAL A 284 9.69 24.18 -5.71
CA VAL A 284 10.41 23.06 -6.33
C VAL A 284 11.08 23.52 -7.62
N THR A 285 12.35 23.17 -7.80
CA THR A 285 13.15 23.51 -8.98
C THR A 285 13.80 22.28 -9.61
N ALA A 286 14.22 22.39 -10.87
CA ALA A 286 14.95 21.33 -11.56
C ALA A 286 16.25 20.94 -10.81
N ASP A 287 16.96 21.90 -10.21
CA ASP A 287 18.16 21.65 -9.44
C ASP A 287 17.89 20.80 -8.17
N MET A 288 16.79 21.08 -7.47
CA MET A 288 16.37 20.26 -6.32
C MET A 288 16.03 18.84 -6.76
N ILE A 289 15.28 18.68 -7.84
CA ILE A 289 14.92 17.37 -8.40
C ILE A 289 16.19 16.61 -8.79
N LYS A 290 17.08 17.22 -9.56
CA LYS A 290 18.34 16.63 -10.01
C LYS A 290 19.23 16.17 -8.85
N LYS A 291 19.24 16.93 -7.75
CA LYS A 291 20.11 16.65 -6.59
C LYS A 291 19.57 15.58 -5.66
N HIS A 292 18.25 15.50 -5.51
CA HIS A 292 17.63 14.72 -4.44
C HIS A 292 16.74 13.56 -4.91
N LEU A 293 16.43 13.48 -6.21
CA LEU A 293 15.64 12.39 -6.78
C LEU A 293 16.47 11.52 -7.73
N PRO A 294 16.05 10.28 -8.00
CA PRO A 294 16.75 9.42 -8.94
C PRO A 294 16.74 10.03 -10.34
N PRO A 295 17.83 9.91 -11.13
CA PRO A 295 17.89 10.43 -12.49
C PRO A 295 16.88 9.72 -13.42
N PRO A 296 16.49 10.34 -14.54
CA PRO A 296 15.65 9.69 -15.55
C PRO A 296 16.33 8.40 -16.08
N GLY A 297 15.55 7.36 -16.26
CA GLY A 297 16.00 6.06 -16.73
C GLY A 297 14.90 5.00 -16.70
N GLU A 298 15.11 3.87 -17.38
CA GLU A 298 14.11 2.80 -17.52
C GLU A 298 13.64 2.21 -16.17
N ALA A 299 14.48 2.27 -15.14
CA ALA A 299 14.17 1.75 -13.80
C ALA A 299 13.72 2.84 -12.82
N THR A 300 13.36 4.03 -13.30
CA THR A 300 12.94 5.18 -12.48
C THR A 300 11.47 5.50 -12.71
N LEU A 301 10.71 5.65 -11.61
CA LEU A 301 9.36 6.18 -11.62
C LEU A 301 9.27 7.38 -10.66
N ILE A 302 8.62 8.45 -11.10
CA ILE A 302 8.37 9.66 -10.31
C ILE A 302 6.88 9.78 -10.00
N LEU A 303 6.54 9.85 -8.73
CA LEU A 303 5.19 10.09 -8.24
C LEU A 303 5.04 11.55 -7.82
N VAL A 304 3.98 12.19 -8.26
CA VAL A 304 3.72 13.61 -7.97
C VAL A 304 2.34 13.77 -7.34
N CYS A 305 2.26 14.45 -6.19
CA CYS A 305 1.00 14.83 -5.55
C CYS A 305 1.13 16.16 -4.81
N GLY A 306 0.22 17.09 -5.07
CA GLY A 306 0.24 18.39 -4.40
C GLY A 306 -0.71 19.39 -5.05
N PRO A 307 -0.61 20.67 -4.68
CA PRO A 307 -1.43 21.74 -5.27
C PRO A 307 -1.21 21.86 -6.78
N PRO A 308 -2.27 22.07 -7.59
CA PRO A 308 -2.15 22.20 -9.04
C PRO A 308 -1.11 23.22 -9.53
N PRO A 309 -0.96 24.42 -8.92
CA PRO A 309 0.10 25.35 -9.33
C PRO A 309 1.52 24.79 -9.13
N MET A 310 1.79 24.09 -8.01
CA MET A 310 3.08 23.43 -7.80
C MET A 310 3.35 22.40 -8.89
N ILE A 311 2.36 21.56 -9.21
CA ILE A 311 2.49 20.50 -10.21
C ILE A 311 2.70 21.07 -11.60
N GLN A 312 1.84 21.99 -12.02
CA GLN A 312 1.79 22.51 -13.40
C GLN A 312 2.86 23.54 -13.71
N GLU A 313 3.18 24.41 -12.75
CA GLU A 313 4.06 25.56 -12.97
C GLU A 313 5.52 25.29 -12.55
N ALA A 314 5.75 24.30 -11.66
CA ALA A 314 7.09 24.01 -11.14
C ALA A 314 7.56 22.59 -11.43
N VAL A 315 6.78 21.57 -11.03
CA VAL A 315 7.23 20.17 -11.05
C VAL A 315 7.33 19.61 -12.47
N HIS A 316 6.23 19.65 -13.24
CA HIS A 316 6.20 19.09 -14.59
C HIS A 316 7.23 19.76 -15.53
N PRO A 317 7.33 21.11 -15.58
CA PRO A 317 8.36 21.76 -16.40
C PRO A 317 9.79 21.39 -15.99
N SER A 318 10.04 21.25 -14.68
CA SER A 318 11.36 20.85 -14.18
C SER A 318 11.70 19.39 -14.53
N LEU A 319 10.74 18.47 -14.44
CA LEU A 319 10.93 17.07 -14.83
C LEU A 319 11.19 16.96 -16.35
N GLU A 320 10.43 17.66 -17.18
CA GLU A 320 10.62 17.72 -18.63
C GLU A 320 12.01 18.26 -18.99
N GLN A 321 12.44 19.37 -18.38
CA GLN A 321 13.77 19.95 -18.55
C GLN A 321 14.90 18.96 -18.23
N LEU A 322 14.69 18.07 -17.24
CA LEU A 322 15.66 17.07 -16.84
C LEU A 322 15.61 15.79 -17.67
N GLY A 323 14.68 15.67 -18.62
CA GLY A 323 14.56 14.53 -19.53
C GLY A 323 13.72 13.37 -19.02
N TYR A 324 12.88 13.58 -17.99
CA TYR A 324 11.89 12.57 -17.61
C TYR A 324 10.76 12.54 -18.64
N THR A 325 10.46 11.36 -19.14
CA THR A 325 9.38 11.14 -20.10
C THR A 325 8.04 10.92 -19.36
N LYS A 326 6.92 11.01 -20.08
CA LYS A 326 5.57 10.90 -19.49
C LYS A 326 5.33 9.52 -18.83
N ASP A 327 5.92 8.47 -19.37
CA ASP A 327 5.87 7.12 -18.84
C ASP A 327 6.67 6.95 -17.54
N MET A 328 7.64 7.83 -17.26
CA MET A 328 8.36 7.89 -15.98
C MET A 328 7.62 8.68 -14.91
N ILE A 329 6.49 9.31 -15.20
CA ILE A 329 5.79 10.21 -14.27
C ILE A 329 4.37 9.72 -14.05
N PHE A 330 3.97 9.65 -12.79
CA PHE A 330 2.58 9.47 -12.40
C PHE A 330 2.16 10.63 -11.50
N THR A 331 1.06 11.28 -11.87
CA THR A 331 0.46 12.36 -11.09
C THR A 331 -0.91 11.91 -10.55
N TYR A 332 -1.05 11.97 -9.21
CA TYR A 332 -2.28 11.63 -8.51
C TYR A 332 -3.42 12.58 -8.81
#